data_e63e4293d52ec059841c369df21dcfbe
#
_entry.id   e63e4293d52ec059841c369df21dcfbe
#
_cell.length_a   1.000
_cell.length_b   1.000
_cell.length_c   1.000
_cell.angle_alpha   90.00
_cell.angle_beta   90.00
_cell.angle_gamma   90.00
#
_symmetry.space_group_name_H-M   'P 1'
#
loop_
_entity.id
_entity.type
_entity.pdbx_description
1 polymer ?
#
loop_
_entity_poly.entity_id
_entity_poly.type
_entity_poly.pdbx_seq_one_letter_code
_entity_poly.pdbx_strand_id
1 'polypeptide(L)'
;MTQISDAKKGILTDEMKHVAEIEGVSEDFILKSVAQGTIVIPSNVHRDIEASGIGAGLRTKVNATVGTSTDIVNFDEEVQKAQIAIDNGADCLMELSIGGDLDVIRRRVLDMSPLPVGSVPVYQAAIESIRRDGSVIYMNEDDLFNTIEKQAKDGIDFMAIHSSINIETLTRLKRQGRVTGLVSRGGSFMSGWIVENEKENPLYENFDYVLEIAKEHDVVLSLANGMRAGSIADSTDRAQIQELIILGELIDRSREAGVQCMIEGPGHIPINEIPTNVMIQKKMCSNAPFYMLGPIVCDVAPGYDHIVSAIGAASSAKAGADFICYVTPAEHLALPDPDDVREGVIATKIGAYAGDLATGQVDGSQDLAMAEARKQLDWEAQYACAMFPEAARAKRDQRPPEEEDTCTMCGNFCAVKIVNEWLDQSDSDLIK
;
A
#
# COMPACT_ATOMS: atom_id res chain seq x y z
N MET A 1 20.16 -14.40 -7.69
CA MET A 1 20.41 -14.25 -6.22
C MET A 1 19.41 -13.23 -5.76
N THR A 2 18.89 -13.33 -4.55
CA THR A 2 17.84 -12.42 -4.05
C THR A 2 18.46 -11.35 -3.15
N GLN A 3 17.82 -10.17 -3.02
CA GLN A 3 18.23 -9.08 -2.12
C GLN A 3 18.52 -9.60 -0.70
N ILE A 4 17.63 -10.40 -0.12
CA ILE A 4 17.80 -10.95 1.23
C ILE A 4 18.98 -11.96 1.30
N SER A 5 19.21 -12.74 0.24
CA SER A 5 20.32 -13.70 0.19
C SER A 5 21.67 -13.00 0.12
N ASP A 6 21.76 -11.90 -0.61
CA ASP A 6 22.97 -11.11 -0.75
C ASP A 6 23.23 -10.30 0.52
N ALA A 7 22.20 -9.72 1.12
CA ALA A 7 22.30 -9.05 2.41
C ALA A 7 22.81 -9.99 3.52
N LYS A 8 22.32 -11.24 3.58
CA LYS A 8 22.81 -12.25 4.54
C LYS A 8 24.29 -12.59 4.36
N LYS A 9 24.88 -12.39 3.16
CA LYS A 9 26.30 -12.56 2.88
C LYS A 9 27.12 -11.28 3.10
N GLY A 10 26.47 -10.17 3.49
CA GLY A 10 27.09 -8.87 3.64
C GLY A 10 27.32 -8.15 2.31
N ILE A 11 26.61 -8.52 1.24
CA ILE A 11 26.69 -7.89 -0.07
C ILE A 11 25.63 -6.80 -0.14
N LEU A 12 26.09 -5.57 -0.31
CA LEU A 12 25.25 -4.38 -0.50
C LEU A 12 24.96 -4.21 -1.99
N THR A 13 23.70 -4.35 -2.40
CA THR A 13 23.27 -4.18 -3.79
C THR A 13 23.06 -2.71 -4.15
N ASP A 14 22.90 -2.41 -5.42
CA ASP A 14 22.64 -1.03 -5.86
C ASP A 14 21.25 -0.55 -5.45
N GLU A 15 20.25 -1.45 -5.40
CA GLU A 15 18.92 -1.15 -4.86
C GLU A 15 18.96 -0.80 -3.37
N MET A 16 19.76 -1.51 -2.56
CA MET A 16 19.95 -1.19 -1.14
C MET A 16 20.60 0.18 -0.94
N LYS A 17 21.59 0.54 -1.77
CA LYS A 17 22.23 1.87 -1.73
C LYS A 17 21.24 2.97 -2.09
N HIS A 18 20.47 2.76 -3.17
CA HIS A 18 19.44 3.69 -3.61
C HIS A 18 18.41 3.93 -2.49
N VAL A 19 17.89 2.86 -1.88
CA VAL A 19 16.95 2.98 -0.76
C VAL A 19 17.57 3.73 0.42
N ALA A 20 18.83 3.48 0.77
CA ALA A 20 19.51 4.20 1.83
C ALA A 20 19.61 5.71 1.56
N GLU A 21 19.90 6.07 0.31
CA GLU A 21 20.01 7.46 -0.15
C GLU A 21 18.66 8.19 -0.07
N ILE A 22 17.60 7.63 -0.67
CA ILE A 22 16.28 8.30 -0.73
C ILE A 22 15.57 8.36 0.62
N GLU A 23 15.88 7.43 1.53
CA GLU A 23 15.33 7.41 2.89
C GLU A 23 16.20 8.16 3.92
N GLY A 24 17.38 8.61 3.52
CA GLY A 24 18.30 9.35 4.41
C GLY A 24 18.84 8.51 5.57
N VAL A 25 18.97 7.19 5.38
CA VAL A 25 19.47 6.25 6.39
C VAL A 25 20.81 5.65 5.97
N SER A 26 21.52 4.98 6.90
CA SER A 26 22.81 4.37 6.56
C SER A 26 22.63 3.09 5.73
N GLU A 27 23.57 2.85 4.80
CA GLU A 27 23.63 1.58 4.03
C GLU A 27 23.72 0.36 4.94
N ASP A 28 24.46 0.44 6.07
CA ASP A 28 24.56 -0.63 7.07
C ASP A 28 23.21 -0.96 7.73
N PHE A 29 22.39 0.07 7.96
CA PHE A 29 21.02 -0.13 8.45
C PHE A 29 20.17 -0.90 7.44
N ILE A 30 20.17 -0.50 6.17
CA ILE A 30 19.42 -1.20 5.11
C ILE A 30 19.91 -2.63 4.96
N LEU A 31 21.24 -2.84 4.85
CA LEU A 31 21.84 -4.17 4.71
C LEU A 31 21.40 -5.12 5.82
N LYS A 32 21.48 -4.68 7.08
CA LYS A 32 21.07 -5.49 8.24
C LYS A 32 19.58 -5.76 8.26
N SER A 33 18.78 -4.77 7.96
CA SER A 33 17.32 -4.87 7.98
C SER A 33 16.79 -5.80 6.87
N VAL A 34 17.36 -5.72 5.66
CA VAL A 34 17.06 -6.66 4.57
C VAL A 34 17.50 -8.08 4.93
N ALA A 35 18.71 -8.25 5.49
CA ALA A 35 19.20 -9.56 5.94
C ALA A 35 18.28 -10.21 6.99
N GLN A 36 17.67 -9.40 7.87
CA GLN A 36 16.72 -9.83 8.88
C GLN A 36 15.29 -10.01 8.34
N GLY A 37 14.99 -9.50 7.14
CA GLY A 37 13.66 -9.48 6.54
C GLY A 37 12.69 -8.51 7.21
N THR A 38 13.20 -7.45 7.88
CA THR A 38 12.39 -6.35 8.44
C THR A 38 12.21 -5.20 7.48
N ILE A 39 12.96 -5.18 6.39
CA ILE A 39 12.78 -4.37 5.19
C ILE A 39 12.77 -5.30 3.99
N VAL A 40 11.90 -5.04 3.02
CA VAL A 40 11.89 -5.66 1.70
C VAL A 40 12.08 -4.60 0.63
N ILE A 41 12.68 -4.99 -0.48
CA ILE A 41 12.91 -4.12 -1.65
C ILE A 41 12.33 -4.84 -2.86
N PRO A 42 11.09 -4.53 -3.29
CA PRO A 42 10.49 -5.09 -4.48
C PRO A 42 11.25 -4.61 -5.73
N SER A 43 11.97 -5.51 -6.35
CA SER A 43 12.72 -5.24 -7.59
C SER A 43 12.98 -6.57 -8.30
N ASN A 44 12.17 -6.88 -9.30
CA ASN A 44 12.31 -8.10 -10.09
C ASN A 44 13.56 -8.05 -10.95
N VAL A 45 14.26 -9.16 -11.07
CA VAL A 45 15.51 -9.29 -11.87
C VAL A 45 15.34 -8.94 -13.36
N HIS A 46 14.12 -8.88 -13.87
CA HIS A 46 13.81 -8.55 -15.27
C HIS A 46 13.50 -7.06 -15.50
N ARG A 47 13.56 -6.21 -14.45
CA ARG A 47 13.23 -4.79 -14.54
C ARG A 47 14.35 -3.92 -13.95
N ASP A 48 14.51 -2.77 -14.56
CA ASP A 48 15.35 -1.67 -14.06
C ASP A 48 14.40 -0.54 -13.64
N ILE A 49 14.18 -0.38 -12.34
CA ILE A 49 13.20 0.53 -11.75
C ILE A 49 13.78 1.32 -10.58
N GLU A 50 13.10 2.36 -10.18
CA GLU A 50 13.39 3.07 -8.94
C GLU A 50 13.00 2.19 -7.74
N ALA A 51 14.00 1.60 -7.08
CA ALA A 51 13.76 0.70 -5.97
C ALA A 51 13.14 1.43 -4.78
N SER A 52 12.09 0.84 -4.20
CA SER A 52 11.41 1.33 -2.99
C SER A 52 11.63 0.36 -1.84
N GLY A 53 12.14 0.86 -0.71
CA GLY A 53 12.25 0.07 0.52
C GLY A 53 10.97 0.13 1.34
N ILE A 54 10.46 -1.02 1.77
CA ILE A 54 9.24 -1.13 2.61
C ILE A 54 9.63 -1.82 3.91
N GLY A 55 9.45 -1.16 5.05
CA GLY A 55 9.76 -1.78 6.34
C GLY A 55 10.07 -0.80 7.46
N ALA A 56 10.37 -1.36 8.62
CA ALA A 56 10.56 -0.62 9.85
C ALA A 56 11.70 0.41 9.77
N GLY A 57 11.44 1.62 10.20
CA GLY A 57 12.42 2.72 10.24
C GLY A 57 12.54 3.51 8.94
N LEU A 58 11.76 3.17 7.92
CA LEU A 58 11.60 3.94 6.69
C LEU A 58 10.28 4.71 6.71
N ARG A 59 10.14 5.69 5.82
CA ARG A 59 8.84 6.36 5.60
C ARG A 59 7.79 5.33 5.19
N THR A 60 6.56 5.51 5.65
CA THR A 60 5.42 4.69 5.25
C THR A 60 5.15 4.84 3.75
N LYS A 61 5.13 3.73 3.02
CA LYS A 61 4.89 3.70 1.58
C LYS A 61 3.40 3.62 1.26
N VAL A 62 3.03 4.15 0.12
CA VAL A 62 1.66 4.14 -0.39
C VAL A 62 1.59 3.35 -1.70
N ASN A 63 0.71 2.36 -1.73
CA ASN A 63 0.40 1.58 -2.92
C ASN A 63 -0.91 2.07 -3.55
N ALA A 64 -0.89 2.29 -4.85
CA ALA A 64 -2.10 2.56 -5.62
C ALA A 64 -2.45 1.34 -6.49
N THR A 65 -3.73 1.00 -6.54
CA THR A 65 -4.23 -0.11 -7.34
C THR A 65 -4.92 0.41 -8.60
N VAL A 66 -4.67 -0.26 -9.71
CA VAL A 66 -5.34 -0.03 -11.00
C VAL A 66 -5.82 -1.35 -11.55
N GLY A 67 -6.75 -1.34 -12.47
CA GLY A 67 -7.19 -2.56 -13.13
C GLY A 67 -8.64 -2.50 -13.61
N THR A 68 -8.89 -3.18 -14.72
CA THR A 68 -10.20 -3.31 -15.35
C THR A 68 -11.16 -4.18 -14.53
N SER A 69 -12.45 -3.92 -14.66
CA SER A 69 -13.51 -4.85 -14.22
C SER A 69 -14.04 -5.68 -15.39
N THR A 70 -14.96 -6.60 -15.11
CA THR A 70 -15.68 -7.34 -16.16
C THR A 70 -16.60 -6.46 -17.01
N ASP A 71 -17.08 -5.36 -16.44
CA ASP A 71 -18.05 -4.46 -17.06
C ASP A 71 -17.38 -3.27 -17.76
N ILE A 72 -16.21 -2.84 -17.28
CA ILE A 72 -15.46 -1.73 -17.82
C ILE A 72 -14.05 -2.20 -18.16
N VAL A 73 -13.74 -2.25 -19.46
CA VAL A 73 -12.45 -2.66 -20.01
C VAL A 73 -11.91 -1.53 -20.87
N ASN A 74 -11.06 -0.70 -20.28
CA ASN A 74 -10.40 0.42 -20.97
C ASN A 74 -8.93 0.48 -20.57
N PHE A 75 -8.04 -0.15 -21.35
CA PHE A 75 -6.63 -0.23 -21.05
C PHE A 75 -5.90 1.11 -21.06
N ASP A 76 -6.35 2.07 -21.88
CA ASP A 76 -5.77 3.39 -21.95
C ASP A 76 -6.07 4.19 -20.67
N GLU A 77 -7.29 4.05 -20.15
CA GLU A 77 -7.68 4.66 -18.87
C GLU A 77 -6.91 4.04 -17.69
N GLU A 78 -6.68 2.72 -17.69
CA GLU A 78 -5.88 2.07 -16.63
C GLU A 78 -4.42 2.57 -16.63
N VAL A 79 -3.82 2.75 -17.80
CA VAL A 79 -2.47 3.36 -17.94
C VAL A 79 -2.50 4.81 -17.48
N GLN A 80 -3.54 5.58 -17.80
CA GLN A 80 -3.71 6.95 -17.33
C GLN A 80 -3.84 7.00 -15.79
N LYS A 81 -4.62 6.10 -15.19
CA LYS A 81 -4.75 5.98 -13.73
C LYS A 81 -3.41 5.66 -13.08
N ALA A 82 -2.64 4.75 -13.65
CA ALA A 82 -1.30 4.42 -13.17
C ALA A 82 -0.37 5.64 -13.22
N GLN A 83 -0.38 6.41 -14.32
CA GLN A 83 0.40 7.64 -14.42
C GLN A 83 -0.01 8.68 -13.37
N ILE A 84 -1.31 8.89 -13.19
CA ILE A 84 -1.84 9.81 -12.18
C ILE A 84 -1.41 9.39 -10.76
N ALA A 85 -1.42 8.09 -10.46
CA ALA A 85 -0.94 7.61 -9.18
C ALA A 85 0.55 7.93 -8.95
N ILE A 86 1.39 7.72 -9.96
CA ILE A 86 2.82 8.06 -9.94
C ILE A 86 3.01 9.56 -9.73
N ASP A 87 2.35 10.38 -10.53
CA ASP A 87 2.47 11.85 -10.51
C ASP A 87 2.03 12.45 -9.15
N ASN A 88 1.15 11.77 -8.43
CA ASN A 88 0.69 12.18 -7.09
C ASN A 88 1.42 11.47 -5.94
N GLY A 89 2.53 10.78 -6.24
CA GLY A 89 3.49 10.29 -5.25
C GLY A 89 3.18 8.92 -4.67
N ALA A 90 2.47 8.05 -5.38
CA ALA A 90 2.45 6.63 -5.04
C ALA A 90 3.89 6.07 -5.03
N ASP A 91 4.18 5.17 -4.12
CA ASP A 91 5.49 4.53 -3.99
C ASP A 91 5.54 3.17 -4.72
N CYS A 92 4.38 2.54 -4.93
CA CYS A 92 4.20 1.30 -5.67
C CYS A 92 2.85 1.32 -6.39
N LEU A 93 2.73 0.49 -7.43
CA LEU A 93 1.46 0.19 -8.10
C LEU A 93 1.08 -1.27 -7.90
N MET A 94 -0.22 -1.59 -8.03
CA MET A 94 -0.69 -2.96 -8.08
C MET A 94 -1.72 -3.12 -9.20
N GLU A 95 -1.46 -4.01 -10.14
CA GLU A 95 -2.32 -4.30 -11.27
C GLU A 95 -3.30 -5.42 -10.90
N LEU A 96 -4.60 -5.12 -10.92
CA LEU A 96 -5.68 -5.96 -10.42
C LEU A 96 -6.76 -6.28 -11.46
N SER A 97 -6.47 -6.17 -12.74
CA SER A 97 -7.44 -6.40 -13.83
C SER A 97 -8.06 -7.77 -13.79
N ILE A 98 -9.37 -7.82 -14.07
CA ILE A 98 -10.17 -9.05 -14.22
C ILE A 98 -10.98 -9.10 -15.51
N GLY A 99 -10.91 -8.04 -16.32
CA GLY A 99 -11.57 -7.93 -17.63
C GLY A 99 -10.57 -7.70 -18.76
N GLY A 100 -10.93 -8.14 -19.96
CA GLY A 100 -10.08 -7.99 -21.16
C GLY A 100 -8.91 -8.99 -21.22
N ASP A 101 -7.86 -8.64 -21.94
CA ASP A 101 -6.61 -9.40 -22.03
C ASP A 101 -5.70 -9.02 -20.87
N LEU A 102 -5.62 -9.89 -19.87
CA LEU A 102 -4.92 -9.63 -18.60
C LEU A 102 -3.40 -9.55 -18.79
N ASP A 103 -2.84 -10.25 -19.78
CA ASP A 103 -1.43 -10.19 -20.08
C ASP A 103 -1.04 -8.87 -20.74
N VAL A 104 -1.90 -8.35 -21.63
CA VAL A 104 -1.67 -7.09 -22.32
C VAL A 104 -1.70 -5.92 -21.33
N ILE A 105 -2.71 -5.84 -20.49
CA ILE A 105 -2.80 -4.71 -19.55
C ILE A 105 -1.69 -4.74 -18.51
N ARG A 106 -1.35 -5.91 -17.96
CA ARG A 106 -0.22 -6.05 -17.03
C ARG A 106 1.08 -5.55 -17.63
N ARG A 107 1.42 -5.98 -18.85
CA ARG A 107 2.64 -5.53 -19.53
C ARG A 107 2.63 -4.03 -19.81
N ARG A 108 1.50 -3.45 -20.19
CA ARG A 108 1.38 -2.00 -20.38
C ARG A 108 1.65 -1.21 -19.10
N VAL A 109 1.18 -1.70 -17.95
CA VAL A 109 1.46 -1.07 -16.65
C VAL A 109 2.93 -1.26 -16.26
N LEU A 110 3.50 -2.46 -16.48
CA LEU A 110 4.92 -2.73 -16.24
C LEU A 110 5.84 -1.84 -17.08
N ASP A 111 5.54 -1.71 -18.38
CA ASP A 111 6.36 -0.97 -19.34
C ASP A 111 6.37 0.55 -19.06
N MET A 112 5.29 1.09 -18.50
CA MET A 112 5.18 2.53 -18.22
C MET A 112 5.65 2.94 -16.83
N SER A 113 5.66 2.00 -15.85
CA SER A 113 5.92 2.30 -14.46
C SER A 113 7.42 2.31 -14.13
N PRO A 114 7.99 3.41 -13.63
CA PRO A 114 9.32 3.42 -13.02
C PRO A 114 9.30 2.83 -11.59
N LEU A 115 8.12 2.62 -11.00
CA LEU A 115 7.93 2.14 -9.64
C LEU A 115 7.72 0.62 -9.60
N PRO A 116 7.90 -0.02 -8.44
CA PRO A 116 7.54 -1.42 -8.24
C PRO A 116 6.05 -1.68 -8.56
N VAL A 117 5.78 -2.75 -9.29
CA VAL A 117 4.42 -3.18 -9.67
C VAL A 117 4.11 -4.53 -9.06
N GLY A 118 3.01 -4.59 -8.33
CA GLY A 118 2.46 -5.82 -7.76
C GLY A 118 1.32 -6.40 -8.57
N SER A 119 0.98 -7.66 -8.26
CA SER A 119 -0.18 -8.36 -8.84
C SER A 119 -0.80 -9.35 -7.87
N VAL A 120 -1.93 -9.92 -8.27
CA VAL A 120 -2.64 -11.00 -7.56
C VAL A 120 -2.82 -12.19 -8.50
N PRO A 121 -1.86 -13.11 -8.59
CA PRO A 121 -1.88 -14.20 -9.61
C PRO A 121 -3.16 -15.04 -9.60
N VAL A 122 -3.73 -15.30 -8.42
CA VAL A 122 -4.97 -16.07 -8.31
C VAL A 122 -6.15 -15.42 -9.06
N TYR A 123 -6.13 -14.09 -9.30
CA TYR A 123 -7.18 -13.44 -10.10
C TYR A 123 -7.12 -13.91 -11.54
N GLN A 124 -5.94 -13.90 -12.16
CA GLN A 124 -5.79 -14.35 -13.52
C GLN A 124 -6.07 -15.85 -13.66
N ALA A 125 -5.52 -16.69 -12.79
CA ALA A 125 -5.77 -18.12 -12.81
C ALA A 125 -7.26 -18.45 -12.70
N ALA A 126 -8.00 -17.78 -11.79
CA ALA A 126 -9.43 -17.93 -11.63
C ALA A 126 -10.22 -17.48 -12.87
N ILE A 127 -9.89 -16.28 -13.41
CA ILE A 127 -10.57 -15.74 -14.60
C ILE A 127 -10.33 -16.59 -15.83
N GLU A 128 -9.11 -17.10 -16.03
CA GLU A 128 -8.80 -18.02 -17.15
C GLU A 128 -9.54 -19.35 -17.00
N SER A 129 -9.65 -19.90 -15.77
CA SER A 129 -10.46 -21.09 -15.50
C SER A 129 -11.95 -20.84 -15.77
N ILE A 130 -12.50 -19.70 -15.32
CA ILE A 130 -13.90 -19.34 -15.60
C ILE A 130 -14.14 -19.24 -17.11
N ARG A 131 -13.24 -18.63 -17.87
CA ARG A 131 -13.35 -18.49 -19.33
C ARG A 131 -13.25 -19.82 -20.05
N ARG A 132 -12.41 -20.74 -19.58
CA ARG A 132 -12.18 -22.05 -20.16
C ARG A 132 -13.27 -23.05 -19.78
N ASP A 133 -13.64 -23.12 -18.52
CA ASP A 133 -14.39 -24.23 -17.91
C ASP A 133 -15.73 -23.77 -17.27
N GLY A 134 -15.97 -22.46 -17.20
CA GLY A 134 -17.20 -21.88 -16.66
C GLY A 134 -17.22 -21.62 -15.15
N SER A 135 -16.20 -22.05 -14.40
CA SER A 135 -16.13 -21.80 -12.94
C SER A 135 -14.70 -21.82 -12.40
N VAL A 136 -14.46 -21.08 -11.34
CA VAL A 136 -13.20 -21.08 -10.58
C VAL A 136 -12.89 -22.43 -9.92
N ILE A 137 -13.91 -23.23 -9.62
CA ILE A 137 -13.72 -24.55 -8.97
C ILE A 137 -12.98 -25.55 -9.85
N TYR A 138 -12.97 -25.34 -11.16
CA TYR A 138 -12.23 -26.17 -12.13
C TYR A 138 -10.78 -25.71 -12.34
N MET A 139 -10.35 -24.63 -11.71
CA MET A 139 -8.95 -24.23 -11.68
C MET A 139 -8.12 -25.36 -11.07
N ASN A 140 -7.05 -25.75 -11.73
CA ASN A 140 -6.15 -26.77 -11.23
C ASN A 140 -4.88 -26.15 -10.63
N GLU A 141 -4.04 -26.97 -10.01
CA GLU A 141 -2.80 -26.50 -9.37
C GLU A 141 -1.83 -25.90 -10.39
N ASP A 142 -1.74 -26.48 -11.58
CA ASP A 142 -0.88 -25.95 -12.65
C ASP A 142 -1.34 -24.57 -13.13
N ASP A 143 -2.65 -24.30 -13.16
CA ASP A 143 -3.17 -22.97 -13.50
C ASP A 143 -2.64 -21.90 -12.53
N LEU A 144 -2.57 -22.22 -11.22
CA LEU A 144 -2.05 -21.33 -10.20
C LEU A 144 -0.54 -21.09 -10.35
N PHE A 145 0.24 -22.16 -10.36
CA PHE A 145 1.70 -22.06 -10.38
C PHE A 145 2.23 -21.52 -11.70
N ASN A 146 1.67 -21.93 -12.85
CA ASN A 146 2.04 -21.38 -14.15
C ASN A 146 1.72 -19.87 -14.24
N THR A 147 0.64 -19.42 -13.60
CA THR A 147 0.31 -17.98 -13.57
C THR A 147 1.31 -17.20 -12.70
N ILE A 148 1.69 -17.73 -11.55
CA ILE A 148 2.72 -17.12 -10.69
C ILE A 148 4.05 -17.02 -11.45
N GLU A 149 4.49 -18.11 -12.06
CA GLU A 149 5.74 -18.15 -12.83
C GLU A 149 5.71 -17.20 -14.04
N LYS A 150 4.59 -17.17 -14.79
CA LYS A 150 4.38 -16.28 -15.94
C LYS A 150 4.49 -14.82 -15.52
N GLN A 151 3.81 -14.41 -14.44
CA GLN A 151 3.84 -13.04 -13.97
C GLN A 151 5.21 -12.65 -13.39
N ALA A 152 5.92 -13.58 -12.75
CA ALA A 152 7.30 -13.36 -12.31
C ALA A 152 8.24 -13.12 -13.51
N LYS A 153 8.10 -13.91 -14.60
CA LYS A 153 8.86 -13.73 -15.85
C LYS A 153 8.49 -12.44 -16.60
N ASP A 154 7.25 -11.99 -16.51
CA ASP A 154 6.83 -10.70 -17.10
C ASP A 154 7.42 -9.49 -16.33
N GLY A 155 7.97 -9.69 -15.12
CA GLY A 155 8.64 -8.64 -14.35
C GLY A 155 7.82 -8.07 -13.18
N ILE A 156 6.79 -8.77 -12.70
CA ILE A 156 6.10 -8.36 -11.47
C ILE A 156 7.07 -8.36 -10.29
N ASP A 157 7.12 -7.25 -9.54
CA ASP A 157 8.07 -7.03 -8.46
C ASP A 157 7.61 -7.61 -7.12
N PHE A 158 6.28 -7.63 -6.87
CA PHE A 158 5.70 -8.29 -5.70
C PHE A 158 4.34 -8.93 -6.01
N MET A 159 3.99 -9.98 -5.30
CA MET A 159 2.76 -10.75 -5.56
C MET A 159 1.97 -11.01 -4.29
N ALA A 160 0.67 -10.71 -4.32
CA ALA A 160 -0.26 -11.11 -3.26
C ALA A 160 -0.61 -12.60 -3.39
N ILE A 161 -0.14 -13.41 -2.45
CA ILE A 161 -0.30 -14.87 -2.44
C ILE A 161 -1.24 -15.28 -1.32
N HIS A 162 -2.40 -15.86 -1.67
CA HIS A 162 -3.46 -16.28 -0.74
C HIS A 162 -3.19 -17.68 -0.14
N SER A 163 -1.98 -17.91 0.36
CA SER A 163 -1.55 -19.19 0.94
C SER A 163 -2.14 -19.46 2.33
N SER A 164 -2.55 -18.43 3.06
CA SER A 164 -3.11 -18.55 4.41
C SER A 164 -4.59 -18.96 4.47
N ILE A 165 -5.30 -18.89 3.32
CA ILE A 165 -6.65 -19.47 3.21
C ILE A 165 -6.49 -20.99 3.11
N ASN A 166 -6.86 -21.69 4.18
CA ASN A 166 -6.74 -23.14 4.28
C ASN A 166 -7.95 -23.73 5.01
N ILE A 167 -8.02 -25.07 5.14
CA ILE A 167 -9.13 -25.77 5.80
C ILE A 167 -9.31 -25.29 7.25
N GLU A 168 -8.21 -24.99 7.95
CA GLU A 168 -8.27 -24.53 9.34
C GLU A 168 -8.88 -23.13 9.46
N THR A 169 -8.44 -22.17 8.64
CA THR A 169 -8.97 -20.81 8.64
C THR A 169 -10.42 -20.76 8.20
N LEU A 170 -10.82 -21.57 7.21
CA LEU A 170 -12.21 -21.70 6.78
C LEU A 170 -13.10 -22.32 7.88
N THR A 171 -12.61 -23.33 8.58
CA THR A 171 -13.31 -23.93 9.73
C THR A 171 -13.50 -22.87 10.83
N ARG A 172 -12.51 -22.04 11.08
CA ARG A 172 -12.58 -20.96 12.06
C ARG A 172 -13.60 -19.91 11.62
N LEU A 173 -13.57 -19.47 10.37
CA LEU A 173 -14.52 -18.51 9.80
C LEU A 173 -15.96 -19.01 9.93
N LYS A 174 -16.22 -20.26 9.54
CA LYS A 174 -17.55 -20.89 9.66
C LYS A 174 -18.09 -20.89 11.09
N ARG A 175 -17.21 -21.12 12.08
CA ARG A 175 -17.58 -21.11 13.51
C ARG A 175 -17.72 -19.69 14.07
N GLN A 176 -17.04 -18.71 13.50
CA GLN A 176 -17.08 -17.31 13.95
C GLN A 176 -18.42 -16.66 13.63
N GLY A 177 -18.93 -16.83 12.43
CA GLY A 177 -20.19 -16.23 11.97
C GLY A 177 -20.09 -14.71 11.83
N ARG A 178 -19.50 -14.24 10.74
CA ARG A 178 -19.34 -12.81 10.44
C ARG A 178 -20.60 -12.18 9.84
N VAL A 179 -20.73 -10.87 10.02
CA VAL A 179 -21.79 -10.05 9.38
C VAL A 179 -21.60 -9.98 7.88
N THR A 180 -20.37 -9.68 7.41
CA THR A 180 -20.03 -9.53 5.99
C THR A 180 -19.37 -10.77 5.37
N GLY A 181 -19.13 -11.81 6.16
CA GLY A 181 -18.49 -13.04 5.69
C GLY A 181 -17.03 -12.83 5.25
N LEU A 182 -16.71 -13.19 4.01
CA LEU A 182 -15.39 -13.08 3.41
C LEU A 182 -15.43 -12.07 2.26
N VAL A 183 -14.60 -11.02 2.32
CA VAL A 183 -14.59 -9.92 1.34
C VAL A 183 -13.33 -9.89 0.46
N SER A 184 -12.33 -10.70 0.79
CA SER A 184 -11.17 -10.88 -0.07
C SER A 184 -11.56 -11.64 -1.34
N ARG A 185 -11.38 -11.03 -2.52
CA ARG A 185 -11.69 -11.68 -3.80
C ARG A 185 -10.87 -12.96 -3.98
N GLY A 186 -9.53 -12.88 -3.80
CA GLY A 186 -8.67 -14.06 -3.89
C GLY A 186 -8.94 -15.07 -2.79
N GLY A 187 -9.24 -14.59 -1.58
CA GLY A 187 -9.68 -15.44 -0.47
C GLY A 187 -10.98 -16.19 -0.79
N SER A 188 -11.94 -15.52 -1.43
CA SER A 188 -13.21 -16.14 -1.86
C SER A 188 -13.00 -17.20 -2.94
N PHE A 189 -12.13 -16.93 -3.93
CA PHE A 189 -11.78 -17.91 -4.97
C PHE A 189 -11.17 -19.18 -4.37
N MET A 190 -10.17 -19.01 -3.51
CA MET A 190 -9.53 -20.15 -2.84
C MET A 190 -10.48 -20.88 -1.89
N SER A 191 -11.35 -20.17 -1.17
CA SER A 191 -12.34 -20.76 -0.29
C SER A 191 -13.34 -21.64 -1.05
N GLY A 192 -13.87 -21.14 -2.17
CA GLY A 192 -14.76 -21.91 -3.03
C GLY A 192 -14.05 -23.14 -3.59
N TRP A 193 -12.82 -22.99 -4.05
CA TRP A 193 -12.01 -24.08 -4.57
C TRP A 193 -11.77 -25.19 -3.53
N ILE A 194 -11.36 -24.81 -2.31
CA ILE A 194 -11.12 -25.76 -1.21
C ILE A 194 -12.39 -26.55 -0.86
N VAL A 195 -13.51 -25.86 -0.72
CA VAL A 195 -14.77 -26.48 -0.32
C VAL A 195 -15.30 -27.45 -1.38
N GLU A 196 -15.29 -27.06 -2.65
CA GLU A 196 -15.84 -27.88 -3.75
C GLU A 196 -14.94 -29.04 -4.12
N ASN A 197 -13.62 -28.86 -4.04
CA ASN A 197 -12.67 -29.95 -4.35
C ASN A 197 -12.36 -30.85 -3.15
N GLU A 198 -12.82 -30.49 -1.94
CA GLU A 198 -12.51 -31.20 -0.70
C GLU A 198 -10.99 -31.41 -0.48
N LYS A 199 -10.18 -30.42 -0.88
CA LYS A 199 -8.71 -30.44 -0.82
C LYS A 199 -8.17 -29.21 -0.10
N GLU A 200 -6.94 -29.33 0.39
CA GLU A 200 -6.21 -28.19 0.92
C GLU A 200 -5.82 -27.22 -0.20
N ASN A 201 -5.61 -25.94 0.17
CA ASN A 201 -5.12 -24.90 -0.73
C ASN A 201 -3.75 -25.28 -1.31
N PRO A 202 -3.60 -25.43 -2.63
CA PRO A 202 -2.32 -25.75 -3.24
C PRO A 202 -1.21 -24.75 -2.92
N LEU A 203 -1.54 -23.44 -2.77
CA LEU A 203 -0.57 -22.39 -2.41
C LEU A 203 -0.07 -22.52 -0.98
N TYR A 204 -0.81 -23.20 -0.09
CA TYR A 204 -0.40 -23.53 1.26
C TYR A 204 0.36 -24.86 1.30
N GLU A 205 -0.19 -25.90 0.70
CA GLU A 205 0.37 -27.25 0.71
C GLU A 205 1.72 -27.31 -0.02
N ASN A 206 1.82 -26.64 -1.18
CA ASN A 206 3.03 -26.59 -2.01
C ASN A 206 3.72 -25.21 -1.92
N PHE A 207 3.73 -24.59 -0.73
CA PHE A 207 4.29 -23.24 -0.55
C PHE A 207 5.80 -23.18 -0.92
N ASP A 208 6.53 -24.27 -0.75
CA ASP A 208 7.94 -24.33 -1.14
C ASP A 208 8.15 -24.11 -2.65
N TYR A 209 7.20 -24.55 -3.50
CA TYR A 209 7.26 -24.27 -4.93
C TYR A 209 7.00 -22.78 -5.24
N VAL A 210 6.10 -22.13 -4.50
CA VAL A 210 5.95 -20.67 -4.59
C VAL A 210 7.26 -19.96 -4.23
N LEU A 211 7.95 -20.45 -3.20
CA LEU A 211 9.26 -19.91 -2.77
C LEU A 211 10.35 -20.10 -3.83
N GLU A 212 10.35 -21.25 -4.53
CA GLU A 212 11.29 -21.51 -5.64
C GLU A 212 11.12 -20.49 -6.76
N ILE A 213 9.88 -20.25 -7.21
CA ILE A 213 9.57 -19.26 -8.26
C ILE A 213 9.96 -17.85 -7.80
N ALA A 214 9.55 -17.44 -6.59
CA ALA A 214 9.86 -16.13 -6.06
C ALA A 214 11.36 -15.88 -5.95
N LYS A 215 12.12 -16.90 -5.55
CA LYS A 215 13.58 -16.83 -5.42
C LYS A 215 14.30 -16.72 -6.77
N GLU A 216 13.80 -17.37 -7.80
CA GLU A 216 14.38 -17.33 -9.15
C GLU A 216 14.34 -15.92 -9.73
N HIS A 217 13.24 -15.19 -9.50
CA HIS A 217 12.95 -13.89 -10.08
C HIS A 217 13.13 -12.72 -9.10
N ASP A 218 13.52 -12.98 -7.84
CA ASP A 218 13.56 -12.02 -6.71
C ASP A 218 12.25 -11.26 -6.50
N VAL A 219 11.14 -11.95 -6.60
CA VAL A 219 9.81 -11.42 -6.35
C VAL A 219 9.55 -11.36 -4.84
N VAL A 220 9.09 -10.21 -4.34
CA VAL A 220 8.63 -10.09 -2.96
C VAL A 220 7.26 -10.74 -2.82
N LEU A 221 7.09 -11.67 -1.87
CA LEU A 221 5.78 -12.22 -1.54
C LEU A 221 5.04 -11.30 -0.58
N SER A 222 3.90 -10.78 -1.01
CA SER A 222 2.89 -10.17 -0.14
C SER A 222 1.94 -11.27 0.32
N LEU A 223 2.12 -11.78 1.54
CA LEU A 223 1.29 -12.85 2.06
C LEU A 223 -0.09 -12.27 2.38
N ALA A 224 -1.07 -12.64 1.56
CA ALA A 224 -2.38 -12.00 1.51
C ALA A 224 -3.21 -12.26 2.78
N ASN A 225 -3.87 -11.22 3.29
CA ASN A 225 -4.84 -11.31 4.37
C ASN A 225 -6.23 -11.65 3.80
N GLY A 226 -6.43 -12.91 3.45
CA GLY A 226 -7.67 -13.42 2.88
C GLY A 226 -8.85 -13.41 3.85
N MET A 227 -8.57 -13.55 5.16
CA MET A 227 -9.57 -13.50 6.25
C MET A 227 -9.80 -12.09 6.79
N ARG A 228 -9.39 -11.02 6.08
CA ARG A 228 -9.68 -9.65 6.50
C ARG A 228 -11.18 -9.40 6.64
N ALA A 229 -11.55 -8.57 7.61
CA ALA A 229 -12.92 -8.15 7.83
C ALA A 229 -13.40 -7.20 6.72
N GLY A 230 -14.67 -7.31 6.33
CA GLY A 230 -15.35 -6.41 5.39
C GLY A 230 -16.27 -5.40 6.06
N SER A 231 -16.24 -5.34 7.39
CA SER A 231 -16.87 -4.33 8.20
C SER A 231 -16.13 -4.18 9.52
N ILE A 232 -16.24 -3.03 10.16
CA ILE A 232 -15.67 -2.82 11.50
C ILE A 232 -16.28 -3.76 12.56
N ALA A 233 -17.50 -4.27 12.32
CA ALA A 233 -18.17 -5.23 13.21
C ALA A 233 -17.48 -6.61 13.25
N ASP A 234 -16.77 -6.98 12.20
CA ASP A 234 -16.06 -8.25 12.05
C ASP A 234 -14.55 -8.12 12.32
N SER A 235 -14.08 -6.92 12.67
CA SER A 235 -12.66 -6.63 12.86
C SER A 235 -12.05 -7.45 13.99
N THR A 236 -10.79 -7.84 13.80
CA THR A 236 -9.95 -8.50 14.83
C THR A 236 -10.59 -9.78 15.41
N ASP A 237 -11.36 -10.48 14.61
CA ASP A 237 -12.01 -11.72 15.03
C ASP A 237 -11.04 -12.92 15.04
N ARG A 238 -11.53 -14.06 15.51
CA ARG A 238 -10.72 -15.28 15.64
C ARG A 238 -10.26 -15.84 14.30
N ALA A 239 -11.01 -15.59 13.20
CA ALA A 239 -10.62 -16.05 11.88
C ALA A 239 -9.43 -15.24 11.35
N GLN A 240 -9.46 -13.91 11.52
CA GLN A 240 -8.35 -13.02 11.18
C GLN A 240 -7.09 -13.35 12.00
N ILE A 241 -7.23 -13.57 13.31
CA ILE A 241 -6.09 -13.90 14.19
C ILE A 241 -5.53 -15.29 13.86
N GLN A 242 -6.38 -16.29 13.54
CA GLN A 242 -5.92 -17.61 13.12
C GLN A 242 -5.10 -17.53 11.83
N GLU A 243 -5.55 -16.74 10.86
CA GLU A 243 -4.79 -16.50 9.64
C GLU A 243 -3.44 -15.85 9.93
N LEU A 244 -3.39 -14.87 10.83
CA LEU A 244 -2.14 -14.18 11.19
C LEU A 244 -1.10 -15.14 11.80
N ILE A 245 -1.54 -16.16 12.57
CA ILE A 245 -0.63 -17.20 13.08
C ILE A 245 0.02 -17.95 11.92
N ILE A 246 -0.78 -18.40 10.95
CA ILE A 246 -0.29 -19.11 9.77
C ILE A 246 0.64 -18.22 8.93
N LEU A 247 0.29 -16.96 8.75
CA LEU A 247 1.13 -16.00 8.04
C LEU A 247 2.50 -15.83 8.71
N GLY A 248 2.56 -15.85 10.04
CA GLY A 248 3.83 -15.84 10.79
C GLY A 248 4.71 -17.06 10.48
N GLU A 249 4.12 -18.25 10.43
CA GLU A 249 4.83 -19.50 10.08
C GLU A 249 5.33 -19.47 8.63
N LEU A 250 4.55 -18.89 7.70
CA LEU A 250 4.96 -18.75 6.30
C LEU A 250 6.07 -17.71 6.12
N ILE A 251 6.13 -16.66 6.94
CA ILE A 251 7.25 -15.70 6.97
C ILE A 251 8.56 -16.41 7.35
N ASP A 252 8.52 -17.26 8.37
CA ASP A 252 9.72 -17.97 8.81
C ASP A 252 10.24 -18.89 7.70
N ARG A 253 9.36 -19.67 7.04
CA ARG A 253 9.71 -20.49 5.87
C ARG A 253 10.30 -19.67 4.73
N SER A 254 9.71 -18.51 4.42
CA SER A 254 10.17 -17.62 3.35
C SER A 254 11.58 -17.09 3.62
N ARG A 255 11.84 -16.65 4.84
CA ARG A 255 13.15 -16.15 5.27
C ARG A 255 14.21 -17.25 5.26
N GLU A 256 13.86 -18.47 5.65
CA GLU A 256 14.75 -19.63 5.59
C GLU A 256 15.10 -19.96 4.12
N ALA A 257 14.14 -19.91 3.22
CA ALA A 257 14.35 -20.11 1.79
C ALA A 257 15.15 -18.97 1.11
N GLY A 258 15.30 -17.82 1.77
CA GLY A 258 15.97 -16.64 1.21
C GLY A 258 15.07 -15.85 0.24
N VAL A 259 13.77 -15.77 0.55
CA VAL A 259 12.75 -15.00 -0.18
C VAL A 259 12.29 -13.83 0.68
N GLN A 260 12.17 -12.65 0.07
CA GLN A 260 11.63 -11.46 0.71
C GLN A 260 10.11 -11.59 0.86
N CYS A 261 9.59 -11.25 2.04
CA CYS A 261 8.16 -11.31 2.32
C CYS A 261 7.67 -10.15 3.16
N MET A 262 6.44 -9.73 2.90
CA MET A 262 5.64 -8.84 3.74
C MET A 262 4.27 -9.46 4.03
N ILE A 263 3.57 -8.95 5.03
CA ILE A 263 2.24 -9.42 5.45
C ILE A 263 1.19 -8.37 5.09
N GLU A 264 0.11 -8.79 4.47
CA GLU A 264 -1.07 -7.96 4.32
C GLU A 264 -1.90 -7.92 5.61
N GLY A 265 -2.53 -6.78 5.88
CA GLY A 265 -3.32 -6.54 7.08
C GLY A 265 -4.78 -6.17 6.79
N PRO A 266 -5.55 -5.90 7.85
CA PRO A 266 -6.97 -5.61 7.73
C PRO A 266 -7.26 -4.35 6.92
N GLY A 267 -8.44 -4.33 6.26
CA GLY A 267 -9.04 -3.16 5.63
C GLY A 267 -9.97 -2.45 6.62
N HIS A 268 -11.17 -3.00 6.87
CA HIS A 268 -12.13 -2.42 7.83
C HIS A 268 -11.68 -2.69 9.28
N ILE A 269 -11.32 -1.63 10.00
CA ILE A 269 -10.77 -1.74 11.35
C ILE A 269 -11.08 -0.47 12.16
N PRO A 270 -11.73 -0.57 13.33
CA PRO A 270 -11.92 0.59 14.20
C PRO A 270 -10.59 1.21 14.61
N ILE A 271 -10.52 2.53 14.68
CA ILE A 271 -9.26 3.27 14.90
C ILE A 271 -8.53 2.84 16.19
N ASN A 272 -9.28 2.46 17.23
CA ASN A 272 -8.73 2.00 18.51
C ASN A 272 -8.13 0.59 18.44
N GLU A 273 -8.43 -0.21 17.39
CA GLU A 273 -7.89 -1.56 17.22
C GLU A 273 -6.63 -1.58 16.34
N ILE A 274 -6.38 -0.52 15.56
CA ILE A 274 -5.19 -0.41 14.69
C ILE A 274 -3.89 -0.68 15.45
N PRO A 275 -3.59 -0.01 16.59
CA PRO A 275 -2.33 -0.24 17.30
C PRO A 275 -2.18 -1.69 17.79
N THR A 276 -3.29 -2.32 18.19
CA THR A 276 -3.29 -3.72 18.63
C THR A 276 -2.97 -4.65 17.47
N ASN A 277 -3.59 -4.46 16.31
CA ASN A 277 -3.33 -5.28 15.11
C ASN A 277 -1.88 -5.15 14.64
N VAL A 278 -1.34 -3.93 14.58
CA VAL A 278 0.07 -3.70 14.23
C VAL A 278 0.99 -4.38 15.23
N MET A 279 0.75 -4.20 16.53
CA MET A 279 1.57 -4.81 17.58
C MET A 279 1.57 -6.34 17.50
N ILE A 280 0.41 -6.95 17.32
CA ILE A 280 0.29 -8.42 17.22
C ILE A 280 1.01 -8.92 15.97
N GLN A 281 0.79 -8.28 14.81
CA GLN A 281 1.46 -8.65 13.57
C GLN A 281 2.99 -8.58 13.73
N LYS A 282 3.52 -7.46 14.22
CA LYS A 282 4.98 -7.29 14.41
C LYS A 282 5.55 -8.36 15.34
N LYS A 283 4.82 -8.75 16.39
CA LYS A 283 5.25 -9.79 17.33
C LYS A 283 5.20 -11.19 16.71
N MET A 284 4.09 -11.53 16.04
CA MET A 284 3.87 -12.88 15.53
C MET A 284 4.60 -13.16 14.22
N CYS A 285 4.89 -12.12 13.44
CA CYS A 285 5.55 -12.22 12.15
C CYS A 285 6.99 -11.68 12.17
N SER A 286 7.66 -11.70 13.35
CA SER A 286 9.08 -11.38 13.51
C SER A 286 9.47 -10.02 12.88
N ASN A 287 8.65 -8.98 13.09
CA ASN A 287 8.78 -7.63 12.52
C ASN A 287 8.82 -7.58 10.98
N ALA A 288 8.21 -8.53 10.29
CA ALA A 288 8.03 -8.43 8.83
C ALA A 288 7.29 -7.13 8.47
N PRO A 289 7.55 -6.54 7.30
CA PRO A 289 6.82 -5.37 6.84
C PRO A 289 5.31 -5.63 6.81
N PHE A 290 4.53 -4.64 7.26
CA PHE A 290 3.08 -4.74 7.40
C PHE A 290 2.38 -3.84 6.39
N TYR A 291 1.65 -4.45 5.47
CA TYR A 291 0.87 -3.80 4.43
C TYR A 291 -0.61 -3.74 4.82
N MET A 292 -1.09 -2.57 5.22
CA MET A 292 -2.50 -2.34 5.56
C MET A 292 -3.33 -2.13 4.31
N LEU A 293 -4.40 -2.91 4.17
CA LEU A 293 -5.25 -2.90 2.97
C LEU A 293 -6.34 -1.82 3.05
N GLY A 294 -5.94 -0.55 2.97
CA GLY A 294 -6.84 0.60 3.01
C GLY A 294 -7.58 0.67 4.35
N PRO A 295 -6.98 1.19 5.43
CA PRO A 295 -7.54 1.13 6.78
C PRO A 295 -8.78 2.01 6.93
N ILE A 296 -9.97 1.44 6.65
CA ILE A 296 -11.29 2.07 6.75
C ILE A 296 -11.75 1.99 8.21
N VAL A 297 -11.80 3.15 8.87
CA VAL A 297 -12.08 3.24 10.32
C VAL A 297 -13.55 3.42 10.68
N CYS A 298 -14.43 3.59 9.69
CA CYS A 298 -15.88 3.53 9.83
C CYS A 298 -16.53 3.16 8.49
N ASP A 299 -17.69 2.48 8.53
CA ASP A 299 -18.37 1.94 7.34
C ASP A 299 -19.49 2.84 6.79
N VAL A 300 -19.76 3.99 7.41
CA VAL A 300 -20.97 4.79 7.13
C VAL A 300 -20.74 6.01 6.24
N ALA A 301 -19.60 6.06 5.56
CA ALA A 301 -19.22 7.21 4.74
C ALA A 301 -18.93 6.87 3.27
N PRO A 302 -19.78 6.08 2.57
CA PRO A 302 -19.55 5.75 1.16
C PRO A 302 -19.46 7.03 0.30
N GLY A 303 -18.52 7.05 -0.65
CA GLY A 303 -18.16 8.23 -1.44
C GLY A 303 -17.10 9.13 -0.79
N TYR A 304 -16.78 8.88 0.50
CA TYR A 304 -15.73 9.56 1.26
C TYR A 304 -14.74 8.57 1.87
N ASP A 305 -14.69 7.35 1.37
CA ASP A 305 -13.83 6.28 1.89
C ASP A 305 -12.34 6.64 1.86
N HIS A 306 -11.90 7.46 0.90
CA HIS A 306 -10.54 8.02 0.86
C HIS A 306 -10.21 8.90 2.08
N ILE A 307 -11.17 9.69 2.59
CA ILE A 307 -11.01 10.48 3.82
C ILE A 307 -10.97 9.56 5.04
N VAL A 308 -11.88 8.58 5.10
CA VAL A 308 -11.91 7.58 6.17
C VAL A 308 -10.60 6.81 6.24
N SER A 309 -10.09 6.40 5.07
CA SER A 309 -8.80 5.71 4.94
C SER A 309 -7.61 6.61 5.28
N ALA A 310 -7.62 7.90 4.97
CA ALA A 310 -6.56 8.82 5.38
C ALA A 310 -6.43 8.91 6.91
N ILE A 311 -7.55 8.92 7.63
CA ILE A 311 -7.57 8.88 9.11
C ILE A 311 -6.97 7.56 9.61
N GLY A 312 -7.35 6.45 8.99
CA GLY A 312 -6.81 5.13 9.28
C GLY A 312 -5.34 5.00 8.92
N ALA A 313 -4.89 5.57 7.79
CA ALA A 313 -3.51 5.60 7.35
C ALA A 313 -2.61 6.32 8.36
N ALA A 314 -3.02 7.50 8.85
CA ALA A 314 -2.29 8.23 9.87
C ALA A 314 -2.15 7.42 11.17
N SER A 315 -3.22 6.74 11.60
CA SER A 315 -3.20 5.87 12.78
C SER A 315 -2.31 4.64 12.57
N SER A 316 -2.35 4.03 11.38
CA SER A 316 -1.59 2.84 11.02
C SER A 316 -0.09 3.12 10.93
N ALA A 317 0.31 4.18 10.23
CA ALA A 317 1.70 4.63 10.13
C ALA A 317 2.25 4.96 11.52
N LYS A 318 1.51 5.75 12.33
CA LYS A 318 1.88 6.03 13.71
C LYS A 318 2.04 4.77 14.56
N ALA A 319 1.27 3.73 14.31
CA ALA A 319 1.35 2.46 15.04
C ALA A 319 2.51 1.55 14.56
N GLY A 320 3.15 1.85 13.42
CA GLY A 320 4.27 1.11 12.85
C GLY A 320 3.90 0.20 11.67
N ALA A 321 2.80 0.48 10.96
CA ALA A 321 2.58 -0.09 9.63
C ALA A 321 3.55 0.54 8.63
N ASP A 322 4.03 -0.25 7.67
CA ASP A 322 5.11 0.16 6.77
C ASP A 322 4.62 0.49 5.35
N PHE A 323 3.45 -0.03 4.98
CA PHE A 323 2.89 0.06 3.64
C PHE A 323 1.37 0.18 3.74
N ILE A 324 0.77 1.06 2.96
CA ILE A 324 -0.66 1.33 3.01
C ILE A 324 -1.23 1.32 1.61
N CYS A 325 -2.25 0.50 1.37
CA CYS A 325 -3.06 0.59 0.16
C CYS A 325 -3.92 1.85 0.22
N TYR A 326 -3.94 2.61 -0.86
CA TYR A 326 -4.85 3.72 -1.00
C TYR A 326 -6.32 3.24 -1.06
N VAL A 327 -7.23 4.13 -0.79
CA VAL A 327 -8.67 3.94 -1.01
C VAL A 327 -9.20 5.15 -1.76
N THR A 328 -10.09 4.93 -2.71
CA THR A 328 -10.66 5.98 -3.56
C THR A 328 -12.06 6.40 -3.09
N PRO A 329 -12.59 7.55 -3.54
CA PRO A 329 -14.01 7.91 -3.33
C PRO A 329 -15.00 6.88 -3.88
N ALA A 330 -14.60 6.13 -4.91
CA ALA A 330 -15.41 5.12 -5.57
C ALA A 330 -15.47 3.78 -4.82
N GLU A 331 -14.70 3.60 -3.73
CA GLU A 331 -14.65 2.35 -2.97
C GLU A 331 -16.06 1.89 -2.60
N HIS A 332 -16.35 0.60 -2.78
CA HIS A 332 -17.66 -0.03 -2.58
C HIS A 332 -18.80 0.46 -3.51
N LEU A 333 -18.54 1.42 -4.42
CA LEU A 333 -19.56 2.06 -5.27
C LEU A 333 -19.38 1.78 -6.77
N ALA A 334 -18.14 1.92 -7.27
CA ALA A 334 -17.84 1.82 -8.70
C ALA A 334 -16.36 1.48 -8.95
N LEU A 335 -16.01 1.18 -10.21
CA LEU A 335 -14.63 1.18 -10.64
C LEU A 335 -14.10 2.63 -10.61
N PRO A 336 -12.98 2.91 -9.95
CA PRO A 336 -12.42 4.25 -9.86
C PRO A 336 -12.09 4.84 -11.23
N ASP A 337 -12.41 6.09 -11.43
CA ASP A 337 -11.93 6.89 -12.55
C ASP A 337 -10.57 7.57 -12.24
N PRO A 338 -9.96 8.29 -13.19
CA PRO A 338 -8.69 9.00 -12.98
C PRO A 338 -8.71 10.03 -11.84
N ASP A 339 -9.82 10.72 -11.61
CA ASP A 339 -9.94 11.71 -10.53
C ASP A 339 -10.08 11.02 -9.17
N ASP A 340 -10.82 9.91 -9.09
CA ASP A 340 -10.89 9.07 -7.90
C ASP A 340 -9.51 8.56 -7.47
N VAL A 341 -8.70 8.10 -8.43
CA VAL A 341 -7.32 7.65 -8.17
C VAL A 341 -6.47 8.78 -7.60
N ARG A 342 -6.55 9.97 -8.19
CA ARG A 342 -5.83 11.17 -7.68
C ARG A 342 -6.19 11.46 -6.22
N GLU A 343 -7.49 11.58 -5.94
CA GLU A 343 -7.99 11.89 -4.58
C GLU A 343 -7.57 10.82 -3.58
N GLY A 344 -7.65 9.54 -3.94
CA GLY A 344 -7.25 8.43 -3.08
C GLY A 344 -5.75 8.45 -2.73
N VAL A 345 -4.87 8.68 -3.71
CA VAL A 345 -3.42 8.77 -3.49
C VAL A 345 -3.10 9.97 -2.60
N ILE A 346 -3.63 11.14 -2.92
CA ILE A 346 -3.41 12.37 -2.14
C ILE A 346 -3.82 12.17 -0.68
N ALA A 347 -5.03 11.64 -0.46
CA ALA A 347 -5.56 11.43 0.89
C ALA A 347 -4.68 10.46 1.70
N THR A 348 -4.26 9.37 1.08
CA THR A 348 -3.42 8.35 1.74
C THR A 348 -2.01 8.87 2.03
N LYS A 349 -1.39 9.61 1.09
CA LYS A 349 -0.07 10.25 1.29
C LYS A 349 -0.10 11.24 2.45
N ILE A 350 -1.14 12.07 2.57
CA ILE A 350 -1.30 12.99 3.71
C ILE A 350 -1.42 12.20 5.02
N GLY A 351 -2.21 11.12 5.02
CA GLY A 351 -2.35 10.26 6.19
C GLY A 351 -1.03 9.60 6.60
N ALA A 352 -0.31 8.99 5.66
CA ALA A 352 0.99 8.37 5.90
C ALA A 352 2.01 9.38 6.46
N TYR A 353 2.13 10.56 5.82
CA TYR A 353 3.00 11.64 6.28
C TYR A 353 2.70 12.08 7.73
N ALA A 354 1.43 12.27 8.06
CA ALA A 354 1.03 12.65 9.42
C ALA A 354 1.42 11.58 10.47
N GLY A 355 1.35 10.30 10.11
CA GLY A 355 1.81 9.20 10.94
C GLY A 355 3.33 9.18 11.10
N ASP A 356 4.07 9.34 10.01
CA ASP A 356 5.53 9.38 9.96
C ASP A 356 6.10 10.57 10.75
N LEU A 357 5.45 11.74 10.66
CA LEU A 357 5.78 12.91 11.47
C LEU A 357 5.63 12.62 12.98
N ALA A 358 4.58 11.89 13.37
CA ALA A 358 4.33 11.53 14.76
C ALA A 358 5.33 10.52 15.33
N THR A 359 6.01 9.75 14.48
CA THR A 359 7.01 8.72 14.86
C THR A 359 8.46 9.14 14.60
N GLY A 360 8.65 10.27 13.91
CA GLY A 360 9.98 10.82 13.62
C GLY A 360 10.68 10.21 12.41
N GLN A 361 9.99 9.44 11.56
CA GLN A 361 10.48 9.06 10.23
C GLN A 361 10.60 10.26 9.29
N VAL A 362 9.81 11.31 9.56
CA VAL A 362 9.93 12.63 8.94
C VAL A 362 10.24 13.64 10.03
N ASP A 363 11.23 14.50 9.81
CA ASP A 363 11.78 15.41 10.83
C ASP A 363 10.97 16.72 11.03
N GLY A 364 9.92 16.95 10.21
CA GLY A 364 9.10 18.16 10.26
C GLY A 364 9.76 19.43 9.69
N SER A 365 10.92 19.32 9.07
CA SER A 365 11.62 20.47 8.44
C SER A 365 10.79 21.14 7.35
N GLN A 366 10.02 20.34 6.58
CA GLN A 366 9.12 20.84 5.55
C GLN A 366 7.95 21.64 6.15
N ASP A 367 7.38 21.18 7.28
CA ASP A 367 6.34 21.92 8.01
C ASP A 367 6.86 23.21 8.61
N LEU A 368 8.08 23.20 9.12
CA LEU A 368 8.74 24.42 9.62
C LEU A 368 8.95 25.43 8.49
N ALA A 369 9.49 25.00 7.35
CA ALA A 369 9.67 25.85 6.17
C ALA A 369 8.33 26.44 5.68
N MET A 370 7.26 25.62 5.68
CA MET A 370 5.90 26.11 5.37
C MET A 370 5.43 27.16 6.36
N ALA A 371 5.70 26.98 7.66
CA ALA A 371 5.31 27.95 8.70
C ALA A 371 6.07 29.28 8.52
N GLU A 372 7.36 29.23 8.20
CA GLU A 372 8.18 30.40 7.91
C GLU A 372 7.69 31.15 6.67
N ALA A 373 7.40 30.42 5.57
CA ALA A 373 6.84 30.99 4.36
C ALA A 373 5.45 31.65 4.60
N ARG A 374 4.60 31.02 5.42
CA ARG A 374 3.30 31.59 5.86
C ARG A 374 3.47 32.85 6.67
N LYS A 375 4.44 32.90 7.60
CA LYS A 375 4.76 34.09 8.38
C LYS A 375 5.16 35.26 7.48
N GLN A 376 5.91 35.00 6.43
CA GLN A 376 6.37 36.00 5.46
C GLN A 376 5.32 36.34 4.41
N LEU A 377 4.18 35.63 4.36
CA LEU A 377 3.15 35.73 3.31
C LEU A 377 3.72 35.47 1.91
N ASP A 378 4.81 34.71 1.84
CA ASP A 378 5.47 34.30 0.59
C ASP A 378 4.77 33.07 0.00
N TRP A 379 3.94 33.29 -0.99
CA TRP A 379 3.16 32.22 -1.64
C TRP A 379 4.00 31.28 -2.47
N GLU A 380 5.06 31.77 -3.13
CA GLU A 380 5.93 30.90 -3.91
C GLU A 380 6.73 29.95 -3.00
N ALA A 381 7.24 30.46 -1.87
CA ALA A 381 7.88 29.61 -0.87
C ALA A 381 6.90 28.61 -0.25
N GLN A 382 5.61 29.00 -0.01
CA GLN A 382 4.58 28.07 0.45
C GLN A 382 4.32 26.94 -0.57
N TYR A 383 4.25 27.26 -1.87
CA TYR A 383 4.09 26.24 -2.91
C TYR A 383 5.31 25.32 -2.98
N ALA A 384 6.51 25.86 -2.86
CA ALA A 384 7.74 25.05 -2.86
C ALA A 384 7.79 24.06 -1.68
N CYS A 385 7.15 24.36 -0.55
CA CYS A 385 7.05 23.48 0.62
C CYS A 385 5.80 22.56 0.58
N ALA A 386 4.87 22.76 -0.36
CA ALA A 386 3.64 21.99 -0.38
C ALA A 386 3.86 20.56 -0.91
N MET A 387 3.20 19.55 -0.33
CA MET A 387 3.18 18.19 -0.88
C MET A 387 2.56 18.15 -2.30
N PHE A 388 1.56 19.00 -2.55
CA PHE A 388 0.82 19.09 -3.81
C PHE A 388 0.74 20.55 -4.27
N PRO A 389 1.85 21.13 -4.78
CA PRO A 389 1.95 22.56 -5.07
C PRO A 389 0.97 23.04 -6.14
N GLU A 390 0.74 22.24 -7.18
CA GLU A 390 -0.19 22.57 -8.26
C GLU A 390 -1.64 22.69 -7.77
N ALA A 391 -2.07 21.75 -6.94
CA ALA A 391 -3.40 21.78 -6.35
C ALA A 391 -3.60 23.02 -5.43
N ALA A 392 -2.58 23.36 -4.65
CA ALA A 392 -2.60 24.55 -3.78
C ALA A 392 -2.68 25.84 -4.62
N ARG A 393 -1.86 25.94 -5.66
CA ARG A 393 -1.87 27.09 -6.60
C ARG A 393 -3.20 27.20 -7.31
N ALA A 394 -3.69 26.14 -7.92
CA ALA A 394 -4.97 26.12 -8.62
C ALA A 394 -6.14 26.53 -7.70
N LYS A 395 -6.10 26.12 -6.41
CA LYS A 395 -7.12 26.50 -5.45
C LYS A 395 -7.12 27.99 -5.11
N ARG A 396 -5.94 28.59 -4.99
CA ARG A 396 -5.80 30.04 -4.75
C ARG A 396 -6.25 30.84 -5.98
N ASP A 397 -5.87 30.40 -7.16
CA ASP A 397 -6.16 31.09 -8.43
C ASP A 397 -7.66 31.12 -8.78
N GLN A 398 -8.46 30.17 -8.26
CA GLN A 398 -9.91 30.18 -8.41
C GLN A 398 -10.58 31.42 -7.78
N ARG A 399 -9.93 32.05 -6.78
CA ARG A 399 -10.42 33.24 -6.08
C ARG A 399 -9.24 34.15 -5.77
N PRO A 400 -8.70 34.86 -6.77
CA PRO A 400 -7.54 35.71 -6.58
C PRO A 400 -7.86 36.87 -5.62
N PRO A 401 -6.96 37.22 -4.68
CA PRO A 401 -7.13 38.33 -3.79
C PRO A 401 -6.89 39.68 -4.54
N GLU A 402 -7.34 40.77 -3.96
CA GLU A 402 -7.03 42.12 -4.44
C GLU A 402 -5.57 42.49 -4.16
N GLU A 403 -5.04 42.08 -3.01
CA GLU A 403 -3.63 42.24 -2.62
C GLU A 403 -2.91 40.90 -2.71
N GLU A 404 -1.75 40.86 -3.39
CA GLU A 404 -1.02 39.64 -3.70
C GLU A 404 -0.48 38.89 -2.47
N ASP A 405 -0.19 39.63 -1.37
CA ASP A 405 0.38 39.10 -0.13
C ASP A 405 -0.64 38.37 0.75
N THR A 406 -1.95 38.60 0.57
CA THR A 406 -3.00 37.98 1.36
C THR A 406 -3.78 36.89 0.60
N CYS A 407 -4.72 36.24 1.26
CA CYS A 407 -5.72 35.39 0.61
C CYS A 407 -7.12 36.00 0.79
N THR A 408 -8.06 35.58 -0.05
CA THR A 408 -9.45 36.11 -0.03
C THR A 408 -10.24 35.72 1.23
N MET A 409 -9.74 34.83 2.09
CA MET A 409 -10.39 34.48 3.36
C MET A 409 -10.38 35.65 4.33
N CYS A 410 -9.25 36.33 4.48
CA CYS A 410 -9.05 37.43 5.44
C CYS A 410 -8.84 38.79 4.78
N GLY A 411 -8.24 38.82 3.55
CA GLY A 411 -7.89 40.09 2.89
C GLY A 411 -7.05 40.99 3.82
N ASN A 412 -7.42 42.26 3.93
CA ASN A 412 -6.76 43.24 4.77
C ASN A 412 -6.86 42.96 6.30
N PHE A 413 -7.67 41.99 6.70
CA PHE A 413 -7.76 41.53 8.10
C PHE A 413 -6.95 40.27 8.37
N CYS A 414 -5.92 40.00 7.57
CA CYS A 414 -5.02 38.89 7.78
C CYS A 414 -4.31 39.00 9.12
N ALA A 415 -4.57 38.05 10.03
CA ALA A 415 -3.98 38.05 11.37
C ALA A 415 -2.43 38.02 11.32
N VAL A 416 -1.85 37.29 10.39
CA VAL A 416 -0.38 37.23 10.21
C VAL A 416 0.16 38.60 9.81
N LYS A 417 -0.45 39.26 8.82
CA LYS A 417 -0.06 40.60 8.35
C LYS A 417 -0.15 41.64 9.50
N ILE A 418 -1.30 41.69 10.17
CA ILE A 418 -1.56 42.63 11.27
C ILE A 418 -0.56 42.45 12.42
N VAL A 419 -0.32 41.19 12.84
CA VAL A 419 0.60 40.91 13.95
C VAL A 419 2.02 41.24 13.61
N ASN A 420 2.48 40.88 12.38
CA ASN A 420 3.82 41.23 11.92
C ASN A 420 4.03 42.77 11.91
N GLU A 421 3.08 43.53 11.36
CA GLU A 421 3.15 45.01 11.33
C GLU A 421 3.23 45.60 12.74
N TRP A 422 2.47 45.09 13.70
CA TRP A 422 2.45 45.63 15.04
C TRP A 422 3.67 45.23 15.88
N LEU A 423 4.17 44.00 15.73
CA LEU A 423 5.35 43.54 16.47
C LEU A 423 6.65 44.16 15.94
N ASP A 424 6.76 44.31 14.59
CA ASP A 424 7.93 44.91 13.97
C ASP A 424 8.02 46.44 14.20
N GLN A 425 6.89 47.12 14.44
CA GLN A 425 6.82 48.54 14.71
C GLN A 425 6.81 48.88 16.21
N SER A 426 6.79 47.87 17.08
CA SER A 426 6.65 48.10 18.51
C SER A 426 8.00 48.31 19.21
N ASP A 427 8.33 49.57 19.53
CA ASP A 427 9.33 49.97 20.54
C ASP A 427 8.77 49.94 21.99
N SER A 428 7.67 49.24 22.20
CA SER A 428 6.97 49.22 23.47
C SER A 428 7.71 48.40 24.52
N ASP A 429 8.02 49.04 25.67
CA ASP A 429 8.57 48.37 26.87
C ASP A 429 7.66 47.29 27.48
N LEU A 430 6.40 47.19 26.98
CA LEU A 430 5.39 46.23 27.45
C LEU A 430 5.64 44.80 26.89
N ILE A 431 6.43 44.66 25.82
CA ILE A 431 6.67 43.37 25.12
C ILE A 431 8.17 43.07 24.96
N LYS A 432 9.01 43.52 25.88
CA LYS A 432 10.43 43.17 25.97
C LYS A 432 10.67 41.84 26.62
#